data_203059df597c92c4d814da4094b541f4
#
_entry.id   203059df597c92c4d814da4094b541f4
#
_cell.length_a   1.000
_cell.length_b   1.000
_cell.length_c   1.000
_cell.angle_alpha   90.00
_cell.angle_beta   90.00
_cell.angle_gamma   90.00
#
_symmetry.space_group_name_H-M   'P 1'
#
loop_
_entity.id
_entity.type
_entity.pdbx_description
1 polymer ?
#
loop_
_entity_poly.entity_id
_entity_poly.type
_entity_poly.pdbx_seq_one_letter_code
_entity_poly.pdbx_strand_id
1 'polypeptide(L)' 'MTDYREIIRLHSLKFSNVAIANSLCCSRNTVSEVLKLAETHSLEWPIPETLTNRDIRHLFYPDRGNNE' A
#
# COMPACT_ATOMS: atom_id res chain seq x y z
N MET A 1 7.33 9.68 -1.02
CA MET A 1 6.91 8.56 -0.15
C MET A 1 5.66 7.91 -0.72
N THR A 2 5.61 6.59 -0.67
CA THR A 2 4.46 5.87 -1.21
C THR A 2 3.24 6.02 -0.32
N ASP A 3 2.12 6.33 -0.93
CA ASP A 3 0.87 6.49 -0.20
C ASP A 3 0.11 5.16 -0.18
N TYR A 4 0.46 4.33 0.79
CA TYR A 4 -0.12 2.98 0.87
C TYR A 4 -1.64 3.02 1.07
N ARG A 5 -2.10 3.95 1.89
CA ARG A 5 -3.54 4.07 2.15
C ARG A 5 -4.29 4.41 0.87
N GLU A 6 -3.75 5.33 0.08
CA GLU A 6 -4.39 5.73 -1.16
C GLU A 6 -4.41 4.60 -2.18
N ILE A 7 -3.33 3.83 -2.25
CA ILE A 7 -3.28 2.69 -3.15
C ILE A 7 -4.41 1.71 -2.81
N ILE A 8 -4.56 1.40 -1.54
CA ILE A 8 -5.59 0.45 -1.11
C ILE A 8 -6.97 1.03 -1.33
N ARG A 9 -7.15 2.32 -1.07
CA ARG A 9 -8.43 2.98 -1.27
C ARG A 9 -8.86 2.93 -2.73
N LEU A 10 -7.96 3.30 -3.62
CA LEU A 10 -8.26 3.29 -5.05
C LEU A 10 -8.55 1.88 -5.55
N HIS A 11 -7.83 0.92 -5.01
CA HIS A 11 -8.09 -0.47 -5.36
C HIS A 11 -9.49 -0.90 -4.94
N SER A 12 -9.94 -0.45 -3.78
CA SER A 12 -11.28 -0.78 -3.30
C SER A 12 -12.36 -0.16 -4.18
N LEU A 13 -12.01 0.93 -4.87
CA LEU A 13 -12.91 1.59 -5.83
C LEU A 13 -12.83 0.95 -7.21
N LYS A 14 -12.10 -0.18 -7.32
CA LYS A 14 -11.97 -0.96 -8.55
C LYS A 14 -11.13 -0.28 -9.63
N PHE A 15 -10.20 0.56 -9.21
CA PHE A 15 -9.23 1.13 -10.12
C PHE A 15 -8.19 0.08 -10.47
N SER A 16 -7.74 0.10 -11.72
CA SER A 16 -6.68 -0.82 -12.15
C SER A 16 -5.33 -0.38 -11.59
N ASN A 17 -4.38 -1.31 -11.56
CA ASN A 17 -3.02 -0.99 -11.10
C ASN A 17 -2.42 0.16 -11.90
N VAL A 18 -2.67 0.15 -13.22
CA VAL A 18 -2.17 1.23 -14.08
C VAL A 18 -2.77 2.57 -13.68
N ALA A 19 -4.09 2.59 -13.44
CA ALA A 19 -4.77 3.82 -13.07
C ALA A 19 -4.25 4.32 -11.72
N ILE A 20 -4.06 3.42 -10.76
CA ILE A 20 -3.55 3.80 -9.44
C ILE A 20 -2.12 4.34 -9.57
N ALA A 21 -1.29 3.66 -10.34
CA ALA A 21 0.10 4.09 -10.51
C ALA A 21 0.17 5.47 -11.14
N ASN A 22 -0.65 5.71 -12.16
CA ASN A 22 -0.68 7.02 -12.81
C ASN A 22 -1.18 8.10 -11.88
N SER A 23 -2.20 7.77 -11.08
CA SER A 23 -2.78 8.74 -10.16
C SER A 23 -1.79 9.17 -9.09
N LEU A 24 -0.95 8.25 -8.63
CA LEU A 24 -0.03 8.50 -7.54
C LEU A 24 1.41 8.71 -8.02
N CYS A 25 1.62 8.71 -9.32
CA CYS A 25 2.96 8.92 -9.89
C CYS A 25 3.97 7.91 -9.36
N CYS A 26 3.55 6.65 -9.27
CA CYS A 26 4.46 5.58 -8.84
C CYS A 26 4.43 4.46 -9.89
N SER A 27 5.30 3.48 -9.73
CA SER A 27 5.38 2.40 -10.71
C SER A 27 4.28 1.37 -10.47
N ARG A 28 3.92 0.66 -11.53
CA ARG A 28 2.93 -0.41 -11.40
C ARG A 28 3.44 -1.53 -10.50
N ASN A 29 4.75 -1.76 -10.51
CA ASN A 29 5.33 -2.76 -9.63
C ASN A 29 5.08 -2.42 -8.17
N THR A 30 5.23 -1.14 -7.82
CA THR A 30 4.96 -0.68 -6.46
C THR A 30 3.51 -0.93 -6.08
N VAL A 31 2.58 -0.58 -6.97
CA VAL A 31 1.16 -0.78 -6.71
C VAL A 31 0.86 -2.26 -6.53
N SER A 32 1.36 -3.09 -7.44
CA SER A 32 1.12 -4.53 -7.38
C SER A 32 1.66 -5.13 -6.08
N GLU A 33 2.86 -4.73 -5.70
CA GLU A 33 3.49 -5.23 -4.47
C GLU A 33 2.69 -4.83 -3.24
N VAL A 34 2.28 -3.56 -3.19
CA VAL A 34 1.51 -3.08 -2.04
C VAL A 34 0.19 -3.82 -1.93
N LEU A 35 -0.50 -4.01 -3.05
CA LEU A 35 -1.78 -4.70 -3.03
C LEU A 35 -1.63 -6.17 -2.63
N LYS A 36 -0.55 -6.80 -3.08
CA LYS A 36 -0.28 -8.18 -2.70
C LYS A 36 -0.01 -8.29 -1.21
N LEU A 37 0.78 -7.37 -0.67
CA LEU A 37 1.06 -7.37 0.75
C LEU A 37 -0.20 -7.08 1.57
N ALA A 38 -1.04 -6.17 1.09
CA ALA A 38 -2.29 -5.88 1.76
C ALA A 38 -3.16 -7.12 1.85
N GLU A 39 -3.21 -7.88 0.76
CA GLU A 39 -3.98 -9.12 0.75
C GLU A 39 -3.39 -10.13 1.73
N THR A 40 -2.07 -10.26 1.73
CA THR A 40 -1.38 -11.18 2.64
C THR A 40 -1.66 -10.86 4.10
N HIS A 41 -1.75 -9.56 4.42
CA HIS A 41 -2.01 -9.13 5.79
C HIS A 41 -3.49 -8.91 6.07
N SER A 42 -4.34 -9.29 5.13
CA SER A 42 -5.80 -9.09 5.26
C SER A 42 -6.15 -7.63 5.50
N LEU A 43 -5.39 -6.74 4.91
CA LEU A 43 -5.60 -5.31 5.05
C LEU A 43 -6.42 -4.83 3.87
N GLU A 44 -7.62 -4.31 4.15
CA GLU A 44 -8.49 -3.82 3.10
C GLU A 44 -9.20 -2.56 3.55
N TRP A 45 -9.76 -1.86 2.59
CA TRP A 45 -10.48 -0.64 2.87
C TRP A 45 -11.84 -0.95 3.49
N PRO A 46 -12.32 -0.20 4.46
CA PRO A 46 -11.69 1.02 4.99
C PRO A 46 -10.57 0.71 5.99
N ILE A 47 -9.57 1.56 5.97
CA ILE A 47 -8.44 1.44 6.88
C ILE A 47 -8.68 2.37 8.07
N PRO A 48 -8.50 1.89 9.31
CA PRO A 48 -8.68 2.76 10.49
C PRO A 48 -7.74 3.97 10.43
N GLU A 49 -8.22 5.08 10.94
CA GLU A 49 -7.41 6.30 10.95
C GLU A 49 -6.15 6.14 11.80
N THR A 50 -6.20 5.23 12.75
CA THR A 50 -5.05 4.95 13.60
C THR A 50 -3.93 4.26 12.83
N LEU A 51 -4.25 3.67 11.69
CA LEU A 51 -3.27 2.99 10.86
C LEU A 51 -2.80 3.94 9.75
N THR A 52 -1.70 4.63 10.02
CA THR A 52 -1.16 5.60 9.06
C THR A 52 -0.31 4.90 8.00
N ASN A 53 0.12 5.67 7.00
CA ASN A 53 1.02 5.14 5.99
C ASN A 53 2.29 4.59 6.61
N ARG A 54 2.77 5.25 7.65
CA ARG A 54 3.96 4.79 8.36
C ARG A 54 3.72 3.43 9.00
N ASP A 55 2.55 3.26 9.62
CA ASP A 55 2.21 1.99 10.24
C ASP A 55 2.10 0.89 9.21
N ILE A 56 1.48 1.19 8.08
CA ILE A 56 1.34 0.21 7.01
C ILE A 56 2.71 -0.18 6.47
N ARG A 57 3.60 0.80 6.31
CA ARG A 57 4.94 0.53 5.83
C ARG A 57 5.67 -0.41 6.78
N HIS A 58 5.53 -0.20 8.08
CA HIS A 58 6.14 -1.09 9.06
C HIS A 58 5.54 -2.48 9.01
N LEU A 59 4.26 -2.57 8.73
CA LEU A 59 3.59 -3.85 8.61
C LEU A 59 4.08 -4.63 7.39
N PHE A 60 4.19 -3.93 6.26
CA PHE A 60 4.60 -4.56 5.00
C PHE A 60 6.10 -4.83 4.95
N TYR A 61 6.88 -3.92 5.48
CA TYR A 61 8.34 -3.97 5.43
C TYR A 61 8.88 -3.78 6.84
N PRO A 62 8.76 -4.82 7.68
CA PRO A 62 9.24 -4.70 9.06
C PRO A 62 10.74 -4.40 9.08
N ASP A 63 11.09 -3.41 9.88
CA ASP A 63 12.48 -3.03 10.03
C ASP A 63 13.21 -4.05 10.87
N ARG A 64 14.24 -4.62 10.28
CA ARG A 64 15.02 -5.63 10.99
C ARG A 64 16.29 -5.05 11.57
N GLY A 65 16.51 -3.85 11.42
CA GLY A 65 17.74 -3.22 11.84
C GLY A 65 18.77 -3.39 10.77
N ASN A 66 18.70 -4.06 10.42
CA ASN A 66 19.54 -4.25 9.77
C ASN A 66 20.04 -4.01 8.89
N ASN A 67 20.00 -4.18 8.80
CA ASN A 67 20.29 -4.16 8.17
C ASN A 67 20.75 -3.67 7.71
N GLU A 68 20.91 -3.62 7.81
CA GLU A 68 21.38 -3.30 7.39
C GLU A 68 21.83 -3.07 7.18
#